data_f51d4cff6b154509820a3d7ef790ce1b
#
_entry.id   f51d4cff6b154509820a3d7ef790ce1b
#
_cell.length_a   1.000
_cell.length_b   1.000
_cell.length_c   1.000
_cell.angle_alpha   90.00
_cell.angle_beta   90.00
_cell.angle_gamma   90.00
#
_symmetry.space_group_name_H-M   'P 1'
#
loop_
_entity.id
_entity.type
_entity.pdbx_description
1 polymer ?
#
loop_
_entity_poly.entity_id
_entity_poly.type
_entity_poly.pdbx_seq_one_letter_code
_entity_poly.pdbx_strand_id
1 'polypeptide(L)'
;MARERQIILDTETTGFYADQGDRMLEFAGIEMKNRQLTHQALHLYIHPERDVPAEAAAVHGLTLDILESKNAPKFAEVGQQIADFLRGAELIIHNAKFDVGFLNMEFQRMGLPTLQELDCEITDTLAMARKEFPGQKASLDALCTRFEIDRSKRIFHGALIDCELLAEVYLAMTRKQGSFADAFEAVGETAATHHTPRPQFLKVLAANA
;
A
#
# COMPACT_ATOMS: atom_id res chain seq x y z
N MET A 1 -8.28 6.17 18.16
CA MET A 1 -7.94 4.74 18.22
C MET A 1 -7.79 4.27 16.78
N ALA A 2 -6.79 3.43 16.47
CA ALA A 2 -6.68 2.83 15.13
C ALA A 2 -7.97 2.07 14.80
N ARG A 3 -8.42 2.12 13.55
CA ARG A 3 -9.58 1.34 13.13
C ARG A 3 -9.25 -0.15 13.13
N GLU A 4 -10.24 -0.99 13.43
CA GLU A 4 -10.08 -2.45 13.41
C GLU A 4 -9.65 -2.95 12.03
N ARG A 5 -10.18 -2.33 10.96
CA ARG A 5 -9.88 -2.67 9.58
C ARG A 5 -8.90 -1.67 9.00
N GLN A 6 -7.71 -2.14 8.68
CA GLN A 6 -6.63 -1.39 8.05
C GLN A 6 -6.36 -1.94 6.65
N ILE A 7 -5.95 -1.09 5.72
CA ILE A 7 -5.51 -1.50 4.38
C ILE A 7 -4.13 -0.88 4.14
N ILE A 8 -3.16 -1.74 3.90
CA ILE A 8 -1.85 -1.33 3.42
C ILE A 8 -2.01 -1.08 1.92
N LEU A 9 -1.68 0.12 1.44
CA LEU A 9 -1.98 0.56 0.08
C LEU A 9 -0.76 1.17 -0.58
N ASP A 10 -0.61 0.89 -1.87
CA ASP A 10 0.37 1.51 -2.75
C ASP A 10 -0.15 1.58 -4.18
N THR A 11 0.35 2.52 -5.00
CA THR A 11 -0.05 2.72 -6.39
C THR A 11 1.14 3.03 -7.29
N GLU A 12 1.09 2.55 -8.55
CA GLU A 12 2.01 2.99 -9.61
C GLU A 12 1.26 3.86 -10.61
N THR A 13 1.97 4.85 -11.18
CA THR A 13 1.35 5.90 -11.98
C THR A 13 2.21 6.29 -13.19
N THR A 14 1.62 6.98 -14.17
CA THR A 14 2.34 7.50 -15.34
C THR A 14 3.27 8.68 -15.02
N GLY A 15 3.21 9.24 -13.82
CA GLY A 15 3.99 10.40 -13.41
C GLY A 15 3.57 10.90 -12.02
N PHE A 16 3.86 12.16 -11.72
CA PHE A 16 3.73 12.70 -10.36
C PHE A 16 2.51 13.60 -10.15
N TYR A 17 1.79 13.96 -11.21
CA TYR A 17 0.83 15.07 -11.19
C TYR A 17 -0.55 14.63 -11.69
N ALA A 18 -1.36 14.08 -10.81
CA ALA A 18 -2.74 13.65 -11.11
C ALA A 18 -3.61 14.79 -11.69
N ASP A 19 -3.39 16.02 -11.22
CA ASP A 19 -4.08 17.24 -11.69
C ASP A 19 -3.60 17.72 -13.08
N GLN A 20 -2.43 17.26 -13.53
CA GLN A 20 -1.91 17.55 -14.87
C GLN A 20 -2.14 16.41 -15.88
N GLY A 21 -2.95 15.42 -15.50
CA GLY A 21 -3.36 14.35 -16.39
C GLY A 21 -2.58 13.06 -16.29
N ASP A 22 -1.70 12.92 -15.27
CA ASP A 22 -1.14 11.61 -14.97
C ASP A 22 -2.20 10.66 -14.46
N ARG A 23 -2.02 9.38 -14.74
CA ARG A 23 -3.02 8.32 -14.51
C ARG A 23 -2.41 7.18 -13.68
N MET A 24 -3.28 6.45 -13.03
CA MET A 24 -2.93 5.24 -12.29
C MET A 24 -2.70 4.07 -13.25
N LEU A 25 -1.67 3.24 -12.97
CA LEU A 25 -1.29 2.05 -13.73
C LEU A 25 -1.46 0.75 -12.96
N GLU A 26 -1.29 0.83 -11.64
CA GLU A 26 -1.40 -0.30 -10.73
C GLU A 26 -1.98 0.19 -9.41
N PHE A 27 -2.86 -0.60 -8.83
CA PHE A 27 -3.40 -0.42 -7.49
C PHE A 27 -3.19 -1.72 -6.72
N ALA A 28 -2.65 -1.61 -5.53
CA ALA A 28 -2.63 -2.72 -4.58
C ALA A 28 -3.12 -2.29 -3.20
N GLY A 29 -3.90 -3.14 -2.57
CA GLY A 29 -4.33 -2.99 -1.20
C GLY A 29 -4.39 -4.33 -0.51
N ILE A 30 -3.80 -4.45 0.69
CA ILE A 30 -3.80 -5.66 1.50
C ILE A 30 -4.49 -5.36 2.83
N GLU A 31 -5.53 -6.12 3.15
CA GLU A 31 -6.24 -5.93 4.42
C GLU A 31 -5.42 -6.46 5.60
N MET A 32 -5.41 -5.68 6.68
CA MET A 32 -4.84 -6.05 7.98
C MET A 32 -5.89 -5.83 9.07
N LYS A 33 -6.02 -6.80 9.99
CA LYS A 33 -6.83 -6.71 11.21
C LYS A 33 -6.02 -7.20 12.40
N ASN A 34 -6.12 -6.49 13.51
CA ASN A 34 -5.41 -6.84 14.74
C ASN A 34 -3.91 -7.10 14.50
N ARG A 35 -3.26 -6.25 13.66
CA ARG A 35 -1.84 -6.36 13.29
C ARG A 35 -1.46 -7.66 12.53
N GLN A 36 -2.41 -8.31 11.90
CA GLN A 36 -2.19 -9.51 11.07
C GLN A 36 -2.79 -9.26 9.69
N LEU A 37 -2.00 -9.55 8.65
CA LEU A 37 -2.52 -9.54 7.28
C LEU A 37 -3.59 -10.62 7.16
N THR A 38 -4.71 -10.24 6.57
CA THR A 38 -5.78 -11.18 6.23
C THR A 38 -5.53 -11.78 4.84
N HIS A 39 -6.42 -12.67 4.38
CA HIS A 39 -6.37 -13.18 3.00
C HIS A 39 -7.10 -12.27 2.01
N GLN A 40 -7.57 -11.08 2.46
CA GLN A 40 -8.26 -10.12 1.60
C GLN A 40 -7.23 -9.14 1.01
N ALA A 41 -7.09 -9.19 -0.31
CA ALA A 41 -6.27 -8.24 -1.05
C ALA A 41 -6.95 -7.89 -2.37
N LEU A 42 -6.76 -6.66 -2.82
CA LEU A 42 -7.16 -6.21 -4.14
C LEU A 42 -5.90 -5.74 -4.88
N HIS A 43 -5.61 -6.37 -6.01
CA HIS A 43 -4.48 -6.02 -6.87
C HIS A 43 -4.98 -5.92 -8.30
N LEU A 44 -4.79 -4.75 -8.91
CA LEU A 44 -5.30 -4.43 -10.25
C LEU A 44 -4.21 -3.73 -11.06
N TYR A 45 -3.98 -4.20 -12.28
CA TYR A 45 -3.37 -3.39 -13.32
C TYR A 45 -4.46 -2.56 -13.98
N ILE A 46 -4.13 -1.33 -14.37
CA ILE A 46 -5.10 -0.35 -14.85
C ILE A 46 -4.56 0.27 -16.13
N HIS A 47 -5.37 0.25 -17.20
CA HIS A 47 -5.01 0.90 -18.46
C HIS A 47 -5.15 2.43 -18.30
N PRO A 48 -4.07 3.21 -18.48
CA PRO A 48 -4.05 4.65 -18.18
C PRO A 48 -4.77 5.52 -19.21
N GLU A 49 -5.17 4.97 -20.36
CA GLU A 49 -5.73 5.69 -21.51
C GLU A 49 -4.80 6.80 -22.05
N ARG A 50 -3.52 6.63 -21.84
CA ARG A 50 -2.42 7.50 -22.32
C ARG A 50 -1.12 6.71 -22.38
N ASP A 51 -0.09 7.28 -23.01
CA ASP A 51 1.25 6.70 -23.02
C ASP A 51 1.87 6.66 -21.61
N VAL A 52 2.71 5.65 -21.38
CA VAL A 52 3.52 5.54 -20.17
C VAL A 52 4.90 6.12 -20.45
N PRO A 53 5.31 7.22 -19.79
CA PRO A 53 6.64 7.79 -19.96
C PRO A 53 7.75 6.79 -19.61
N ALA A 54 8.85 6.82 -20.37
CA ALA A 54 9.97 5.89 -20.17
C ALA A 54 10.58 6.00 -18.76
N GLU A 55 10.59 7.20 -18.18
CA GLU A 55 11.09 7.45 -16.83
C GLU A 55 10.24 6.75 -15.79
N ALA A 56 8.91 6.74 -15.95
CA ALA A 56 7.99 6.03 -15.07
C ALA A 56 8.16 4.51 -15.25
N ALA A 57 8.17 4.03 -16.50
CA ALA A 57 8.39 2.62 -16.81
C ALA A 57 9.74 2.09 -16.27
N ALA A 58 10.79 2.91 -16.22
CA ALA A 58 12.07 2.54 -15.62
C ALA A 58 11.99 2.29 -14.10
N VAL A 59 11.01 2.89 -13.41
CA VAL A 59 10.79 2.71 -11.97
C VAL A 59 10.01 1.45 -11.67
N HIS A 60 8.83 1.30 -12.27
CA HIS A 60 7.87 0.22 -11.94
C HIS A 60 7.82 -0.91 -12.98
N GLY A 61 8.51 -0.79 -14.11
CA GLY A 61 8.57 -1.84 -15.13
C GLY A 61 7.30 -2.01 -15.97
N LEU A 62 6.27 -1.20 -15.79
CA LEU A 62 5.03 -1.27 -16.55
C LEU A 62 5.12 -0.38 -17.79
N THR A 63 4.85 -0.97 -18.95
CA THR A 63 4.67 -0.25 -20.23
C THR A 63 3.24 -0.41 -20.70
N LEU A 64 2.81 0.40 -21.68
CA LEU A 64 1.48 0.27 -22.25
C LEU A 64 1.27 -1.14 -22.84
N ASP A 65 2.25 -1.67 -23.58
CA ASP A 65 2.20 -3.02 -24.16
C ASP A 65 2.00 -4.11 -23.09
N ILE A 66 2.66 -3.97 -21.93
CA ILE A 66 2.50 -4.90 -20.80
C ILE A 66 1.08 -4.83 -20.25
N LEU A 67 0.53 -3.64 -20.07
CA LEU A 67 -0.83 -3.45 -19.57
C LEU A 67 -1.87 -3.99 -20.55
N GLU A 68 -1.69 -3.73 -21.84
CA GLU A 68 -2.55 -4.28 -22.90
C GLU A 68 -2.47 -5.81 -22.96
N SER A 69 -1.26 -6.40 -22.84
CA SER A 69 -1.09 -7.86 -22.83
C SER A 69 -1.78 -8.53 -21.62
N LYS A 70 -1.95 -7.78 -20.53
CA LYS A 70 -2.67 -8.21 -19.33
C LYS A 70 -4.18 -7.97 -19.43
N ASN A 71 -4.68 -7.41 -20.53
CA ASN A 71 -6.05 -6.92 -20.67
C ASN A 71 -6.45 -6.00 -19.50
N ALA A 72 -5.55 -5.09 -19.11
CA ALA A 72 -5.77 -4.20 -18.00
C ALA A 72 -7.05 -3.35 -18.24
N PRO A 73 -8.04 -3.38 -17.34
CA PRO A 73 -9.24 -2.58 -17.44
C PRO A 73 -8.91 -1.10 -17.26
N LYS A 74 -9.77 -0.22 -17.79
CA LYS A 74 -9.70 1.20 -17.48
C LYS A 74 -10.13 1.46 -16.03
N PHE A 75 -9.68 2.57 -15.45
CA PHE A 75 -10.10 2.94 -14.10
C PHE A 75 -11.63 3.04 -13.97
N ALA A 76 -12.32 3.50 -14.99
CA ALA A 76 -13.78 3.58 -15.04
C ALA A 76 -14.48 2.21 -14.84
N GLU A 77 -13.82 1.11 -15.13
CA GLU A 77 -14.37 -0.25 -14.97
C GLU A 77 -14.14 -0.82 -13.58
N VAL A 78 -13.10 -0.37 -12.87
CA VAL A 78 -12.68 -0.93 -11.58
C VAL A 78 -12.78 0.05 -10.40
N GLY A 79 -12.98 1.34 -10.67
CA GLY A 79 -12.97 2.38 -9.63
C GLY A 79 -14.02 2.17 -8.55
N GLN A 80 -15.22 1.65 -8.89
CA GLN A 80 -16.24 1.32 -7.89
C GLN A 80 -15.76 0.18 -6.97
N GLN A 81 -15.11 -0.84 -7.53
CA GLN A 81 -14.54 -1.95 -6.76
C GLN A 81 -13.46 -1.46 -5.80
N ILE A 82 -12.59 -0.53 -6.25
CA ILE A 82 -11.58 0.10 -5.40
C ILE A 82 -12.25 0.89 -4.28
N ALA A 83 -13.24 1.73 -4.59
CA ALA A 83 -13.95 2.53 -3.61
C ALA A 83 -14.64 1.67 -2.54
N ASP A 84 -15.28 0.58 -2.94
CA ASP A 84 -15.96 -0.35 -2.01
C ASP A 84 -14.95 -1.11 -1.14
N PHE A 85 -13.79 -1.48 -1.70
CA PHE A 85 -12.72 -2.13 -0.96
C PHE A 85 -12.11 -1.20 0.11
N LEU A 86 -11.98 0.11 -0.17
CA LEU A 86 -11.37 1.07 0.73
C LEU A 86 -12.32 1.60 1.81
N ARG A 87 -13.64 1.58 1.55
CA ARG A 87 -14.67 2.19 2.40
C ARG A 87 -14.52 1.84 3.88
N GLY A 88 -14.50 2.87 4.74
CA GLY A 88 -14.49 2.74 6.19
C GLY A 88 -13.19 2.20 6.79
N ALA A 89 -12.12 2.06 6.01
CA ALA A 89 -10.84 1.55 6.49
C ALA A 89 -9.88 2.67 6.91
N GLU A 90 -8.90 2.32 7.74
CA GLU A 90 -7.68 3.11 7.91
C GLU A 90 -6.68 2.68 6.82
N LEU A 91 -6.25 3.62 5.99
CA LEU A 91 -5.32 3.40 4.90
C LEU A 91 -3.89 3.71 5.37
N ILE A 92 -3.04 2.69 5.36
CA ILE A 92 -1.63 2.78 5.73
C ILE A 92 -0.85 2.95 4.43
N ILE A 93 -0.27 4.12 4.22
CA ILE A 93 0.36 4.50 2.95
C ILE A 93 1.74 5.14 3.21
N HIS A 94 2.71 4.90 2.35
CA HIS A 94 4.02 5.55 2.45
C HIS A 94 4.10 6.76 1.53
N ASN A 95 4.17 7.99 2.07
CA ASN A 95 4.00 9.24 1.35
C ASN A 95 2.56 9.45 0.85
N ALA A 96 1.61 9.30 1.75
CA ALA A 96 0.17 9.20 1.49
C ALA A 96 -0.40 10.31 0.59
N LYS A 97 0.19 11.52 0.62
CA LYS A 97 -0.28 12.64 -0.21
C LYS A 97 -0.30 12.28 -1.70
N PHE A 98 0.63 11.45 -2.15
CA PHE A 98 0.74 11.03 -3.53
C PHE A 98 -0.45 10.14 -3.93
N ASP A 99 -0.61 9.00 -3.28
CA ASP A 99 -1.65 8.02 -3.61
C ASP A 99 -3.06 8.54 -3.38
N VAL A 100 -3.27 9.27 -2.29
CA VAL A 100 -4.54 9.96 -1.98
C VAL A 100 -4.90 10.95 -3.09
N GLY A 101 -3.92 11.68 -3.61
CA GLY A 101 -4.12 12.61 -4.72
C GLY A 101 -4.60 11.91 -5.98
N PHE A 102 -3.95 10.81 -6.36
CA PHE A 102 -4.33 10.01 -7.53
C PHE A 102 -5.70 9.36 -7.36
N LEU A 103 -5.95 8.70 -6.25
CA LEU A 103 -7.24 8.04 -5.98
C LEU A 103 -8.40 9.05 -6.01
N ASN A 104 -8.27 10.17 -5.33
CA ASN A 104 -9.32 11.19 -5.32
C ASN A 104 -9.57 11.79 -6.71
N MET A 105 -8.50 12.00 -7.51
CA MET A 105 -8.64 12.50 -8.87
C MET A 105 -9.34 11.49 -9.79
N GLU A 106 -8.99 10.22 -9.71
CA GLU A 106 -9.63 9.17 -10.49
C GLU A 106 -11.10 8.97 -10.06
N PHE A 107 -11.39 9.00 -8.77
CA PHE A 107 -12.76 8.95 -8.25
C PHE A 107 -13.58 10.15 -8.72
N GLN A 108 -13.01 11.36 -8.68
CA GLN A 108 -13.68 12.57 -9.15
C GLN A 108 -14.04 12.48 -10.64
N ARG A 109 -13.17 11.92 -11.49
CA ARG A 109 -13.44 11.70 -12.93
C ARG A 109 -14.64 10.79 -13.16
N MET A 110 -14.91 9.88 -12.22
CA MET A 110 -16.07 8.97 -12.26
C MET A 110 -17.30 9.49 -11.53
N GLY A 111 -17.22 10.63 -10.83
CA GLY A 111 -18.28 11.10 -9.94
C GLY A 111 -18.44 10.23 -8.69
N LEU A 112 -17.40 9.49 -8.29
CA LEU A 112 -17.37 8.70 -7.06
C LEU A 112 -16.98 9.58 -5.85
N PRO A 113 -17.36 9.18 -4.63
CA PRO A 113 -16.95 9.86 -3.41
C PRO A 113 -15.43 9.85 -3.23
N THR A 114 -14.90 10.93 -2.65
CA THR A 114 -13.49 11.00 -2.22
C THR A 114 -13.20 10.01 -1.09
N LEU A 115 -11.92 9.75 -0.81
CA LEU A 115 -11.52 8.90 0.32
C LEU A 115 -12.09 9.39 1.66
N GLN A 116 -12.19 10.71 1.85
CA GLN A 116 -12.81 11.29 3.04
C GLN A 116 -14.31 11.00 3.11
N GLU A 117 -15.04 11.12 1.99
CA GLU A 117 -16.47 10.82 1.91
C GLU A 117 -16.75 9.31 1.98
N LEU A 118 -15.77 8.47 1.65
CA LEU A 118 -15.78 7.03 1.88
C LEU A 118 -15.50 6.64 3.35
N ASP A 119 -15.35 7.63 4.23
CA ASP A 119 -15.01 7.43 5.65
C ASP A 119 -13.66 6.72 5.83
N CYS A 120 -12.66 7.00 4.99
CA CYS A 120 -11.30 6.48 5.15
C CYS A 120 -10.49 7.39 6.09
N GLU A 121 -9.71 6.80 6.98
CA GLU A 121 -8.66 7.47 7.73
C GLU A 121 -7.31 7.24 7.05
N ILE A 122 -6.39 8.20 7.12
CA ILE A 122 -5.08 8.11 6.44
C ILE A 122 -3.97 8.10 7.50
N THR A 123 -3.15 7.06 7.47
CA THR A 123 -1.90 6.97 8.23
C THR A 123 -0.72 7.03 7.28
N ASP A 124 0.04 8.14 7.31
CA ASP A 124 1.24 8.34 6.49
C ASP A 124 2.49 7.83 7.22
N THR A 125 3.01 6.69 6.77
CA THR A 125 4.19 6.07 7.37
C THR A 125 5.48 6.84 7.12
N LEU A 126 5.58 7.66 6.04
CA LEU A 126 6.70 8.57 5.83
C LEU A 126 6.73 9.66 6.90
N ALA A 127 5.58 10.23 7.23
CA ALA A 127 5.46 11.23 8.29
C ALA A 127 5.80 10.61 9.67
N MET A 128 5.32 9.39 9.93
CA MET A 128 5.68 8.63 11.13
C MET A 128 7.19 8.40 11.23
N ALA A 129 7.81 7.92 10.15
CA ALA A 129 9.25 7.64 10.11
C ALA A 129 10.10 8.90 10.31
N ARG A 130 9.70 10.03 9.70
CA ARG A 130 10.40 11.30 9.90
C ARG A 130 10.33 11.81 11.34
N LYS A 131 9.22 11.56 12.02
CA LYS A 131 9.06 11.89 13.44
C LYS A 131 9.89 10.97 14.35
N GLU A 132 9.94 9.68 14.04
CA GLU A 132 10.67 8.68 14.84
C GLU A 132 12.19 8.76 14.62
N PHE A 133 12.62 9.06 13.39
CA PHE A 133 14.04 9.10 12.98
C PHE A 133 14.41 10.47 12.37
N PRO A 134 14.42 11.57 13.14
CA PRO A 134 14.67 12.90 12.62
C PRO A 134 16.05 12.98 11.96
N GLY A 135 16.10 13.63 10.79
CA GLY A 135 17.33 13.82 10.02
C GLY A 135 17.85 12.58 9.26
N GLN A 136 17.16 11.47 9.34
CA GLN A 136 17.54 10.23 8.65
C GLN A 136 16.70 9.99 7.39
N LYS A 137 17.23 9.17 6.46
CA LYS A 137 16.47 8.73 5.28
C LYS A 137 15.24 7.92 5.74
N ALA A 138 14.09 8.27 5.19
CA ALA A 138 12.79 7.68 5.55
C ALA A 138 12.03 7.10 4.34
N SER A 139 12.71 6.86 3.19
CA SER A 139 12.12 6.10 2.09
C SER A 139 11.81 4.67 2.51
N LEU A 140 10.87 4.01 1.84
CA LEU A 140 10.51 2.61 2.12
C LEU A 140 11.75 1.71 2.11
N ASP A 141 12.65 1.87 1.12
CA ASP A 141 13.93 1.17 1.06
C ASP A 141 14.84 1.42 2.26
N ALA A 142 14.92 2.66 2.73
CA ALA A 142 15.73 3.01 3.89
C ALA A 142 15.16 2.38 5.18
N LEU A 143 13.83 2.33 5.28
CA LEU A 143 13.15 1.71 6.41
C LEU A 143 13.28 0.18 6.36
N CYS A 144 13.16 -0.45 5.20
CA CYS A 144 13.43 -1.89 5.03
C CYS A 144 14.86 -2.23 5.48
N THR A 145 15.85 -1.44 5.05
CA THR A 145 17.25 -1.63 5.50
C THR A 145 17.39 -1.48 7.00
N ARG A 146 16.75 -0.49 7.61
CA ARG A 146 16.80 -0.22 9.04
C ARG A 146 16.21 -1.34 9.89
N PHE A 147 15.10 -1.92 9.42
CA PHE A 147 14.39 -2.98 10.12
C PHE A 147 14.78 -4.38 9.67
N GLU A 148 15.84 -4.49 8.84
CA GLU A 148 16.37 -5.77 8.30
C GLU A 148 15.30 -6.58 7.56
N ILE A 149 14.39 -5.88 6.84
CA ILE A 149 13.35 -6.49 6.02
C ILE A 149 13.94 -6.88 4.68
N ASP A 150 13.74 -8.14 4.30
CA ASP A 150 14.24 -8.71 3.05
C ASP A 150 13.44 -8.18 1.85
N ARG A 151 14.13 -7.47 0.96
CA ARG A 151 13.59 -6.92 -0.30
C ARG A 151 14.19 -7.55 -1.55
N SER A 152 14.82 -8.71 -1.43
CA SER A 152 15.51 -9.38 -2.54
C SER A 152 14.61 -9.71 -3.73
N LYS A 153 13.30 -9.80 -3.51
CA LYS A 153 12.29 -10.03 -4.55
C LYS A 153 11.86 -8.78 -5.32
N ARG A 154 12.25 -7.58 -4.84
CA ARG A 154 11.88 -6.30 -5.46
C ARG A 154 12.87 -5.93 -6.54
N ILE A 155 12.63 -6.36 -7.78
CA ILE A 155 13.45 -6.01 -8.96
C ILE A 155 13.04 -4.61 -9.47
N PHE A 156 11.73 -4.36 -9.53
CA PHE A 156 11.12 -3.06 -9.82
C PHE A 156 10.22 -2.65 -8.66
N HIS A 157 9.83 -1.38 -8.63
CA HIS A 157 8.70 -0.95 -7.83
C HIS A 157 7.44 -1.63 -8.39
N GLY A 158 6.63 -2.20 -7.54
CA GLY A 158 5.35 -2.78 -7.91
C GLY A 158 4.44 -2.69 -6.70
N ALA A 159 3.24 -2.17 -6.92
CA ALA A 159 2.35 -1.79 -5.83
C ALA A 159 2.09 -2.94 -4.85
N LEU A 160 1.95 -4.18 -5.32
CA LEU A 160 1.71 -5.31 -4.42
C LEU A 160 2.93 -5.65 -3.55
N ILE A 161 4.13 -5.67 -4.13
CA ILE A 161 5.37 -5.94 -3.38
C ILE A 161 5.64 -4.81 -2.39
N ASP A 162 5.38 -3.57 -2.77
CA ASP A 162 5.56 -2.41 -1.91
C ASP A 162 4.56 -2.40 -0.76
N CYS A 163 3.32 -2.86 -0.96
CA CYS A 163 2.37 -3.13 0.12
C CYS A 163 2.88 -4.19 1.11
N GLU A 164 3.45 -5.30 0.63
CA GLU A 164 4.01 -6.35 1.50
C GLU A 164 5.16 -5.80 2.36
N LEU A 165 6.10 -5.09 1.74
CA LEU A 165 7.22 -4.44 2.44
C LEU A 165 6.73 -3.38 3.44
N LEU A 166 5.76 -2.56 3.02
CA LEU A 166 5.17 -1.52 3.86
C LEU A 166 4.47 -2.11 5.08
N ALA A 167 3.80 -3.25 4.93
CA ALA A 167 3.17 -3.94 6.06
C ALA A 167 4.20 -4.34 7.11
N GLU A 168 5.33 -4.94 6.69
CA GLU A 168 6.41 -5.32 7.60
C GLU A 168 7.04 -4.09 8.28
N VAL A 169 7.30 -3.00 7.52
CA VAL A 169 7.81 -1.73 8.04
C VAL A 169 6.86 -1.14 9.07
N TYR A 170 5.56 -1.04 8.76
CA TYR A 170 4.54 -0.50 9.65
C TYR A 170 4.44 -1.30 10.95
N LEU A 171 4.45 -2.63 10.85
CA LEU A 171 4.46 -3.51 12.02
C LEU A 171 5.72 -3.33 12.87
N ALA A 172 6.89 -3.15 12.25
CA ALA A 172 8.14 -2.91 12.96
C ALA A 172 8.13 -1.55 13.68
N MET A 173 7.72 -0.47 13.00
CA MET A 173 7.62 0.88 13.57
C MET A 173 6.66 0.95 14.75
N THR A 174 5.52 0.26 14.67
CA THR A 174 4.47 0.31 15.70
C THR A 174 4.64 -0.73 16.82
N ARG A 175 5.63 -1.65 16.71
CA ARG A 175 5.92 -2.66 17.76
C ARG A 175 6.33 -2.02 19.09
N LYS A 176 7.07 -0.91 19.06
CA LYS A 176 7.57 -0.22 20.25
C LYS A 176 6.48 0.51 21.04
N GLN A 177 5.33 0.81 20.44
CA GLN A 177 4.24 1.48 21.14
C GLN A 177 3.46 0.55 22.07
N GLY A 178 3.49 -0.77 21.84
CA GLY A 178 2.87 -1.77 22.73
C GLY A 178 3.78 -2.24 23.88
N SER A 179 5.10 -2.18 23.72
CA SER A 179 6.03 -2.86 24.65
C SER A 179 6.22 -2.18 26.01
N PHE A 180 5.76 -0.93 26.21
CA PHE A 180 5.80 -0.28 27.53
C PHE A 180 4.59 -0.61 28.39
N ALA A 181 3.44 -0.96 27.81
CA ALA A 181 2.28 -1.40 28.57
C ALA A 181 2.36 -2.91 28.90
N ASP A 182 2.87 -3.71 27.96
CA ASP A 182 2.97 -5.18 28.13
C ASP A 182 4.20 -5.63 28.95
N ALA A 183 5.23 -4.78 29.07
CA ALA A 183 6.43 -5.11 29.86
C ALA A 183 6.17 -5.14 31.38
N PHE A 184 5.04 -4.63 31.85
CA PHE A 184 4.66 -4.70 33.27
C PHE A 184 3.84 -5.96 33.65
N GLU A 185 3.27 -6.66 32.68
CA GLU A 185 2.51 -7.90 32.94
C GLU A 185 3.30 -9.19 32.66
N ALA A 186 4.45 -9.14 32.00
CA ALA A 186 5.24 -10.31 31.65
C ALA A 186 6.53 -10.48 32.46
N VAL A 187 6.48 -10.23 33.78
CA VAL A 187 7.47 -10.78 34.72
C VAL A 187 7.00 -12.16 35.15
N GLY A 188 7.07 -13.11 34.26
CA GLY A 188 6.81 -14.51 34.58
C GLY A 188 6.38 -15.32 33.36
N GLU A 189 7.32 -15.59 32.46
CA GLU A 189 7.42 -16.88 31.78
C GLU A 189 8.47 -16.87 30.68
N THR A 190 9.21 -17.92 30.63
CA THR A 190 10.44 -18.24 29.92
C THR A 190 10.38 -18.10 28.39
N ALA A 191 11.54 -17.71 27.84
CA ALA A 191 11.88 -17.67 26.43
C ALA A 191 11.49 -18.92 25.63
N ALA A 192 10.74 -18.71 24.54
CA ALA A 192 10.66 -19.63 23.43
C ALA A 192 10.71 -18.83 22.12
N THR A 193 11.74 -19.09 21.36
CA THR A 193 11.94 -18.57 19.99
C THR A 193 10.84 -19.10 19.09
N HIS A 194 9.87 -18.26 18.72
CA HIS A 194 8.92 -18.59 17.65
C HIS A 194 9.31 -17.86 16.35
N HIS A 195 9.89 -18.65 15.46
CA HIS A 195 9.99 -18.32 14.05
C HIS A 195 8.58 -18.45 13.46
N THR A 196 7.92 -17.34 13.18
CA THR A 196 6.61 -17.33 12.52
C THR A 196 6.79 -17.74 11.06
N PRO A 197 6.14 -18.81 10.56
CA PRO A 197 6.19 -19.14 9.15
C PRO A 197 5.50 -18.07 8.32
N ARG A 198 6.14 -17.64 7.22
CA ARG A 198 5.55 -16.72 6.23
C ARG A 198 4.21 -17.27 5.75
N PRO A 199 3.14 -16.47 5.70
CA PRO A 199 1.90 -16.89 5.07
C PRO A 199 2.14 -17.13 3.58
N GLN A 200 1.95 -18.37 3.15
CA GLN A 200 1.93 -18.74 1.74
C GLN A 200 0.52 -18.43 1.20
N PHE A 201 0.49 -17.64 0.10
CA PHE A 201 -0.65 -17.40 -0.77
C PHE A 201 -1.77 -16.45 -0.27
N LEU A 202 -1.63 -15.19 -0.68
CA LEU A 202 -2.73 -14.24 -0.82
C LEU A 202 -3.65 -14.71 -1.98
N LYS A 203 -4.94 -14.85 -1.70
CA LYS A 203 -5.95 -15.00 -2.76
C LYS A 203 -6.21 -13.62 -3.37
N VAL A 204 -5.60 -13.34 -4.52
CA VAL A 204 -5.86 -12.13 -5.29
C VAL A 204 -7.25 -12.25 -5.89
N LEU A 205 -8.13 -11.29 -5.58
CA LEU A 205 -9.42 -11.15 -6.26
C LEU A 205 -9.14 -10.51 -7.62
N ALA A 206 -8.91 -11.32 -8.64
CA ALA A 206 -8.89 -10.84 -10.02
C ALA A 206 -10.30 -10.35 -10.39
N ALA A 207 -10.41 -9.22 -11.11
CA ALA A 207 -11.64 -8.87 -11.77
C ALA A 207 -12.01 -10.00 -12.73
N ASN A 208 -13.13 -10.68 -12.50
CA ASN A 208 -13.61 -11.69 -13.42
C ASN A 208 -14.01 -11.00 -14.74
N ALA A 209 -13.52 -11.57 -15.83
CA ALA A 209 -13.95 -11.28 -17.19
C ALA A 209 -15.44 -11.65 -17.38
#